data_7a890ad4fadee1e67267483e9a071619
#
_entry.id   7a890ad4fadee1e67267483e9a071619
#
_cell.length_a   1.000
_cell.length_b   1.000
_cell.length_c   1.000
_cell.angle_alpha   90.00
_cell.angle_beta   90.00
_cell.angle_gamma   90.00
#
_symmetry.space_group_name_H-M   'P 1'
#
loop_
_entity.id
_entity.type
_entity.pdbx_description
1 polymer ?
#
loop_
_entity_poly.entity_id
_entity_poly.type
_entity_poly.pdbx_seq_one_letter_code
_entity_poly.pdbx_strand_id
1 'polypeptide(L)'
;MKRYDLIVIGAGPAGLSAATEAAKHGLHPLVLDENEKPGGQLFKQIHKFFGSKEHKAKIRGFKIGEELLAEAEKYGVEVMLNATVIGLYPEKEITVRIGDEVKHMKGDAILVATGASENMVTFPGWTLPGVIGAGAAQTMMNLHHIKAGEKILMLGTGNVGLVVSFQLMQAGCEVVALVDAAPRVGGYGVHAAKVARLGVPFYLSHTIVKAEGEDRVTGVTIAEVDKNFQFIEGTEKHFDVDTICMAVGLSPMSQLLKQAGCEMNDTPGGYVPVCDILGATSVPGIYAAGDVSGIEEASSAMIEGRISGAVISEYLGYMTKEEREARVSELESALEALRQGMFAPKNRGKKIEKTEEGIDISENLLAKGYVADDEIERYPGVTHAVGVHPVMECTQNIPCNPCQDACAKGCISIGDNITSLPVVVPGSKCIGCGMCVASCSGQAIFLVDEETEPGFGTVTLPYEFLPLPVKKELRSDETDRKCATAKWYPAKRPKHLTTPIC
;
A
#
# COMPACT_ATOMS: atom_id res chain seq x y z
N MET A 1 -36.57 15.93 -7.96
CA MET A 1 -35.27 15.24 -7.93
C MET A 1 -34.19 16.32 -7.93
N LYS A 2 -33.24 16.28 -6.95
CA LYS A 2 -32.12 17.22 -6.91
C LYS A 2 -31.13 16.87 -8.03
N ARG A 3 -30.59 17.86 -8.74
CA ARG A 3 -29.66 17.72 -9.85
C ARG A 3 -28.32 18.34 -9.49
N TYR A 4 -27.25 17.71 -9.95
CA TYR A 4 -25.87 18.11 -9.74
C TYR A 4 -25.10 18.04 -11.06
N ASP A 5 -24.07 18.85 -11.23
CA ASP A 5 -23.19 18.78 -12.40
C ASP A 5 -22.47 17.43 -12.46
N LEU A 6 -21.89 17.04 -11.32
CA LEU A 6 -21.16 15.80 -11.15
C LEU A 6 -21.55 15.14 -9.82
N ILE A 7 -21.90 13.86 -9.87
CA ILE A 7 -21.98 13.01 -8.67
C ILE A 7 -20.82 12.03 -8.68
N VAL A 8 -20.07 11.99 -7.59
CA VAL A 8 -18.97 11.04 -7.36
C VAL A 8 -19.40 10.05 -6.28
N ILE A 9 -19.32 8.76 -6.58
CA ILE A 9 -19.70 7.68 -5.67
C ILE A 9 -18.41 7.08 -5.07
N GLY A 10 -18.15 7.39 -3.82
CA GLY A 10 -16.95 7.02 -3.05
C GLY A 10 -16.04 8.21 -2.77
N ALA A 11 -15.82 8.52 -1.49
CA ALA A 11 -14.91 9.57 -1.01
C ALA A 11 -13.49 9.03 -0.73
N GLY A 12 -13.05 8.01 -1.47
CA GLY A 12 -11.68 7.50 -1.44
C GLY A 12 -10.70 8.38 -2.23
N PRO A 13 -9.44 7.97 -2.38
CA PRO A 13 -8.41 8.75 -3.07
C PRO A 13 -8.79 9.13 -4.50
N ALA A 14 -9.39 8.22 -5.27
CA ALA A 14 -9.84 8.50 -6.63
C ALA A 14 -10.99 9.53 -6.66
N GLY A 15 -12.04 9.31 -5.85
CA GLY A 15 -13.23 10.17 -5.85
C GLY A 15 -12.95 11.58 -5.38
N LEU A 16 -12.21 11.74 -4.26
CA LEU A 16 -11.83 13.07 -3.76
C LEU A 16 -10.93 13.82 -4.75
N SER A 17 -9.97 13.12 -5.38
CA SER A 17 -9.09 13.71 -6.39
C SER A 17 -9.85 14.16 -7.63
N ALA A 18 -10.83 13.37 -8.09
CA ALA A 18 -11.67 13.71 -9.24
C ALA A 18 -12.58 14.90 -8.95
N ALA A 19 -13.27 14.87 -7.82
CA ALA A 19 -14.16 15.96 -7.41
C ALA A 19 -13.39 17.28 -7.26
N THR A 20 -12.22 17.22 -6.64
CA THR A 20 -11.35 18.40 -6.47
C THR A 20 -10.87 18.94 -7.82
N GLU A 21 -10.42 18.06 -8.73
CA GLU A 21 -9.99 18.49 -10.07
C GLU A 21 -11.14 19.12 -10.85
N ALA A 22 -12.33 18.52 -10.83
CA ALA A 22 -13.52 19.08 -11.47
C ALA A 22 -13.92 20.44 -10.86
N ALA A 23 -13.85 20.57 -9.54
CA ALA A 23 -14.18 21.81 -8.84
C ALA A 23 -13.20 22.96 -9.17
N LYS A 24 -11.92 22.67 -9.45
CA LYS A 24 -10.94 23.65 -9.92
C LYS A 24 -11.34 24.29 -11.25
N HIS A 25 -12.12 23.60 -12.06
CA HIS A 25 -12.63 24.07 -13.34
C HIS A 25 -14.04 24.66 -13.26
N GLY A 26 -14.58 24.79 -12.04
CA GLY A 26 -15.87 25.50 -11.80
C GLY A 26 -17.09 24.60 -11.72
N LEU A 27 -16.94 23.27 -11.70
CA LEU A 27 -18.04 22.35 -11.40
C LEU A 27 -18.40 22.40 -9.90
N HIS A 28 -19.62 21.99 -9.59
CA HIS A 28 -20.10 21.81 -8.23
C HIS A 28 -20.37 20.31 -7.95
N PRO A 29 -19.30 19.51 -7.69
CA PRO A 29 -19.47 18.10 -7.48
C PRO A 29 -20.07 17.78 -6.11
N LEU A 30 -20.94 16.74 -6.08
CA LEU A 30 -21.37 16.05 -4.87
C LEU A 30 -20.61 14.73 -4.76
N VAL A 31 -19.92 14.52 -3.65
CA VAL A 31 -19.30 13.23 -3.31
C VAL A 31 -20.19 12.51 -2.29
N LEU A 32 -20.52 11.24 -2.57
CA LEU A 32 -21.31 10.38 -1.69
C LEU A 32 -20.42 9.25 -1.16
N ASP A 33 -20.46 9.02 0.16
CA ASP A 33 -19.76 7.90 0.78
C ASP A 33 -20.63 7.21 1.83
N GLU A 34 -20.60 5.89 1.86
CA GLU A 34 -21.35 5.09 2.82
C GLU A 34 -20.77 5.14 4.24
N ASN A 35 -19.49 5.48 4.36
CA ASN A 35 -18.81 5.54 5.65
C ASN A 35 -19.14 6.84 6.41
N GLU A 36 -18.91 6.82 7.70
CA GLU A 36 -19.01 7.99 8.58
C GLU A 36 -17.81 8.95 8.50
N LYS A 37 -16.72 8.51 7.82
CA LYS A 37 -15.51 9.31 7.60
C LYS A 37 -15.09 9.21 6.12
N PRO A 38 -14.79 10.35 5.48
CA PRO A 38 -14.31 10.36 4.11
C PRO A 38 -12.83 9.95 4.04
N GLY A 39 -12.34 9.64 2.82
CA GLY A 39 -10.94 9.27 2.55
C GLY A 39 -10.73 7.78 2.30
N GLY A 40 -11.77 6.96 2.42
CA GLY A 40 -11.75 5.54 2.09
C GLY A 40 -10.65 4.79 2.84
N GLN A 41 -9.87 3.99 2.12
CA GLN A 41 -8.83 3.16 2.73
C GLN A 41 -7.61 3.95 3.26
N LEU A 42 -7.42 5.23 2.87
CA LEU A 42 -6.26 6.04 3.27
C LEU A 42 -6.15 6.20 4.79
N PHE A 43 -7.27 6.39 5.50
CA PHE A 43 -7.25 6.61 6.94
C PHE A 43 -6.79 5.42 7.76
N LYS A 44 -6.87 4.19 7.22
CA LYS A 44 -6.31 2.99 7.87
C LYS A 44 -4.82 2.81 7.62
N GLN A 45 -4.26 3.51 6.61
CA GLN A 45 -2.88 3.29 6.16
C GLN A 45 -1.92 4.19 6.93
N ILE A 46 -1.32 3.63 7.97
CA ILE A 46 -0.32 4.32 8.79
C ILE A 46 1.11 4.20 8.25
N HIS A 47 1.34 3.40 7.21
CA HIS A 47 2.64 3.28 6.54
C HIS A 47 2.88 4.43 5.55
N LYS A 48 4.13 4.64 5.16
CA LYS A 48 4.55 5.62 4.16
C LYS A 48 4.39 5.06 2.75
N PHE A 49 3.98 5.92 1.82
CA PHE A 49 3.79 5.54 0.42
C PHE A 49 5.12 5.54 -0.34
N PHE A 50 5.22 4.66 -1.34
CA PHE A 50 6.26 4.66 -2.36
C PHE A 50 5.95 5.71 -3.45
N GLY A 51 6.88 5.88 -4.40
CA GLY A 51 6.75 6.82 -5.50
C GLY A 51 7.72 8.00 -5.40
N SER A 52 7.36 9.11 -6.06
CA SER A 52 8.02 10.41 -5.98
C SER A 52 7.20 11.41 -5.16
N LYS A 53 7.65 12.65 -5.11
CA LYS A 53 6.91 13.76 -4.49
C LYS A 53 5.50 13.93 -5.09
N GLU A 54 5.33 13.73 -6.39
CA GLU A 54 4.05 13.83 -7.10
C GLU A 54 3.07 12.74 -6.66
N HIS A 55 3.60 11.57 -6.27
CA HIS A 55 2.85 10.42 -5.79
C HIS A 55 2.61 10.44 -4.28
N LYS A 56 2.95 11.55 -3.59
CA LYS A 56 2.87 11.65 -2.12
C LYS A 56 3.78 10.66 -1.39
N ALA A 57 4.91 10.26 -1.99
CA ALA A 57 5.88 9.36 -1.36
C ALA A 57 6.37 9.88 -0.01
N LYS A 58 6.79 8.99 0.88
CA LYS A 58 7.19 9.22 2.28
C LYS A 58 6.11 9.80 3.20
N ILE A 59 4.92 10.10 2.68
CA ILE A 59 3.78 10.56 3.49
C ILE A 59 2.95 9.35 3.90
N ARG A 60 2.40 9.35 5.10
CA ARG A 60 1.52 8.27 5.58
C ARG A 60 0.13 8.41 4.97
N GLY A 61 -0.53 7.29 4.69
CA GLY A 61 -1.82 7.29 4.00
C GLY A 61 -2.87 8.19 4.66
N PHE A 62 -3.02 8.16 6.00
CA PHE A 62 -3.97 9.01 6.69
C PHE A 62 -3.66 10.53 6.53
N LYS A 63 -2.37 10.90 6.44
CA LYS A 63 -1.98 12.29 6.16
C LYS A 63 -2.33 12.71 4.73
N ILE A 64 -2.18 11.79 3.78
CA ILE A 64 -2.63 12.03 2.40
C ILE A 64 -4.15 12.24 2.37
N GLY A 65 -4.90 11.42 3.12
CA GLY A 65 -6.35 11.60 3.27
C GLY A 65 -6.73 12.97 3.81
N GLU A 66 -6.05 13.44 4.86
CA GLU A 66 -6.24 14.79 5.42
C GLU A 66 -5.96 15.89 4.39
N GLU A 67 -4.87 15.77 3.61
CA GLU A 67 -4.51 16.73 2.56
C GLU A 67 -5.56 16.77 1.44
N LEU A 68 -6.06 15.61 0.98
CA LEU A 68 -7.09 15.52 -0.06
C LEU A 68 -8.41 16.15 0.41
N LEU A 69 -8.80 15.94 1.65
CA LEU A 69 -10.00 16.55 2.22
C LEU A 69 -9.87 18.06 2.33
N ALA A 70 -8.75 18.55 2.84
CA ALA A 70 -8.49 19.98 2.95
C ALA A 70 -8.50 20.65 1.55
N GLU A 71 -7.98 19.96 0.53
CA GLU A 71 -8.03 20.45 -0.85
C GLU A 71 -9.47 20.46 -1.39
N ALA A 72 -10.23 19.39 -1.16
CA ALA A 72 -11.64 19.31 -1.55
C ALA A 72 -12.49 20.42 -0.92
N GLU A 73 -12.34 20.65 0.39
CA GLU A 73 -13.00 21.73 1.13
C GLU A 73 -12.65 23.11 0.58
N LYS A 74 -11.34 23.35 0.29
CA LYS A 74 -10.87 24.62 -0.28
C LYS A 74 -11.56 24.96 -1.61
N TYR A 75 -11.87 23.98 -2.43
CA TYR A 75 -12.54 24.16 -3.71
C TYR A 75 -14.06 23.99 -3.65
N GLY A 76 -14.63 23.87 -2.45
CA GLY A 76 -16.09 23.84 -2.24
C GLY A 76 -16.76 22.54 -2.66
N VAL A 77 -16.05 21.43 -2.63
CA VAL A 77 -16.62 20.09 -2.90
C VAL A 77 -17.61 19.72 -1.78
N GLU A 78 -18.86 19.42 -2.13
CA GLU A 78 -19.88 18.93 -1.18
C GLU A 78 -19.62 17.43 -0.93
N VAL A 79 -19.36 17.02 0.32
CA VAL A 79 -19.19 15.62 0.73
C VAL A 79 -20.32 15.20 1.64
N MET A 80 -21.06 14.17 1.25
CA MET A 80 -22.18 13.60 2.02
C MET A 80 -21.81 12.19 2.47
N LEU A 81 -21.69 12.01 3.77
CA LEU A 81 -21.34 10.75 4.44
C LEU A 81 -22.58 9.99 4.90
N ASN A 82 -22.42 8.72 5.31
CA ASN A 82 -23.51 7.82 5.66
C ASN A 82 -24.58 7.76 4.54
N ALA A 83 -24.14 7.89 3.30
CA ALA A 83 -24.96 7.97 2.10
C ALA A 83 -24.63 6.79 1.18
N THR A 84 -25.34 5.69 1.35
CA THR A 84 -25.11 4.47 0.57
C THR A 84 -25.85 4.55 -0.76
N VAL A 85 -25.14 4.60 -1.88
CA VAL A 85 -25.73 4.50 -3.22
C VAL A 85 -26.11 3.05 -3.46
N ILE A 86 -27.40 2.79 -3.59
CA ILE A 86 -28.00 1.45 -3.77
C ILE A 86 -28.48 1.19 -5.19
N GLY A 87 -28.47 2.20 -6.05
CA GLY A 87 -28.87 2.09 -7.45
C GLY A 87 -28.18 3.13 -8.31
N LEU A 88 -27.76 2.73 -9.50
CA LEU A 88 -27.26 3.57 -10.58
C LEU A 88 -27.91 3.15 -11.90
N TYR A 89 -28.46 4.12 -12.64
CA TYR A 89 -29.22 3.90 -13.85
C TYR A 89 -28.56 4.59 -15.06
N PRO A 90 -28.81 4.08 -16.31
CA PRO A 90 -28.17 4.62 -17.52
C PRO A 90 -28.44 6.10 -17.76
N GLU A 91 -29.59 6.62 -17.27
CA GLU A 91 -30.00 8.02 -17.38
C GLU A 91 -29.25 8.95 -16.42
N LYS A 92 -28.20 8.45 -15.76
CA LYS A 92 -27.39 9.14 -14.75
C LYS A 92 -28.20 9.53 -13.51
N GLU A 93 -29.17 8.69 -13.18
CA GLU A 93 -29.95 8.77 -11.95
C GLU A 93 -29.38 7.78 -10.93
N ILE A 94 -29.39 8.17 -9.65
CA ILE A 94 -28.97 7.32 -8.55
C ILE A 94 -30.06 7.24 -7.49
N THR A 95 -30.09 6.11 -6.81
CA THR A 95 -30.87 5.90 -5.59
C THR A 95 -29.91 5.81 -4.41
N VAL A 96 -30.11 6.68 -3.41
CA VAL A 96 -29.23 6.80 -2.25
C VAL A 96 -30.03 6.58 -0.98
N ARG A 97 -29.54 5.71 -0.10
CA ARG A 97 -30.05 5.57 1.27
C ARG A 97 -29.26 6.46 2.22
N ILE A 98 -29.97 7.32 2.98
CA ILE A 98 -29.39 8.21 4.00
C ILE A 98 -30.19 7.99 5.28
N GLY A 99 -29.60 7.27 6.24
CA GLY A 99 -30.35 6.78 7.40
C GLY A 99 -31.48 5.84 6.96
N ASP A 100 -32.72 6.18 7.35
CA ASP A 100 -33.94 5.44 6.99
C ASP A 100 -34.64 5.98 5.73
N GLU A 101 -34.12 7.04 5.12
CA GLU A 101 -34.68 7.65 3.92
C GLU A 101 -34.01 7.17 2.65
N VAL A 102 -34.79 6.98 1.59
CA VAL A 102 -34.32 6.73 0.24
C VAL A 102 -34.58 7.96 -0.63
N LYS A 103 -33.54 8.47 -1.27
CA LYS A 103 -33.59 9.66 -2.12
C LYS A 103 -33.16 9.33 -3.53
N HIS A 104 -33.77 10.02 -4.50
CA HIS A 104 -33.36 9.95 -5.90
C HIS A 104 -32.66 11.26 -6.28
N MET A 105 -31.48 11.14 -6.90
CA MET A 105 -30.68 12.25 -7.38
C MET A 105 -30.30 12.01 -8.84
N LYS A 106 -29.94 13.08 -9.55
CA LYS A 106 -29.48 13.01 -10.94
C LYS A 106 -28.23 13.83 -11.13
N GLY A 107 -27.23 13.26 -11.80
CA GLY A 107 -26.03 13.96 -12.25
C GLY A 107 -26.08 14.26 -13.74
N ASP A 108 -25.38 15.31 -14.17
CA ASP A 108 -25.07 15.48 -15.60
C ASP A 108 -23.94 14.55 -16.04
N ALA A 109 -23.04 14.23 -15.09
CA ALA A 109 -22.10 13.13 -15.15
C ALA A 109 -22.08 12.36 -13.81
N ILE A 110 -21.67 11.08 -13.87
CA ILE A 110 -21.46 10.22 -12.70
C ILE A 110 -20.06 9.63 -12.75
N LEU A 111 -19.30 9.71 -11.67
CA LEU A 111 -18.06 8.97 -11.48
C LEU A 111 -18.26 7.91 -10.40
N VAL A 112 -17.98 6.66 -10.72
CA VAL A 112 -17.95 5.57 -9.76
C VAL A 112 -16.51 5.35 -9.30
N ALA A 113 -16.25 5.55 -8.02
CA ALA A 113 -14.94 5.42 -7.36
C ALA A 113 -15.08 4.59 -6.06
N THR A 114 -15.87 3.54 -6.12
CA THR A 114 -16.25 2.67 -5.00
C THR A 114 -15.13 1.79 -4.48
N GLY A 115 -13.99 1.72 -5.20
CA GLY A 115 -12.84 0.94 -4.78
C GLY A 115 -13.06 -0.58 -4.89
N ALA A 116 -12.56 -1.32 -3.90
CA ALA A 116 -12.59 -2.78 -3.86
C ALA A 116 -12.87 -3.30 -2.44
N SER A 117 -13.37 -4.53 -2.37
CA SER A 117 -13.58 -5.28 -1.13
C SER A 117 -12.57 -6.42 -1.00
N GLU A 118 -12.30 -6.83 0.24
CA GLU A 118 -11.41 -7.96 0.53
C GLU A 118 -12.03 -9.28 0.12
N ASN A 119 -11.19 -10.15 -0.45
CA ASN A 119 -11.52 -11.53 -0.71
C ASN A 119 -11.29 -12.38 0.55
N MET A 120 -12.14 -13.41 0.69
CA MET A 120 -12.02 -14.41 1.75
C MET A 120 -11.89 -15.78 1.09
N VAL A 121 -11.14 -16.68 1.72
CA VAL A 121 -11.11 -18.09 1.34
C VAL A 121 -11.83 -18.92 2.38
N THR A 122 -12.48 -19.98 1.92
CA THR A 122 -13.25 -20.89 2.79
C THR A 122 -12.41 -22.10 3.16
N PHE A 123 -12.44 -22.47 4.43
CA PHE A 123 -11.84 -23.67 4.99
C PHE A 123 -12.66 -24.09 6.21
N PRO A 124 -12.56 -25.34 6.70
CA PRO A 124 -13.26 -25.75 7.91
C PRO A 124 -12.98 -24.80 9.08
N GLY A 125 -14.03 -24.22 9.68
CA GLY A 125 -13.94 -23.26 10.77
C GLY A 125 -13.76 -21.77 10.35
N TRP A 126 -13.81 -21.43 9.06
CA TRP A 126 -13.61 -20.03 8.59
C TRP A 126 -14.66 -19.04 9.10
N THR A 127 -15.78 -19.50 9.63
CA THR A 127 -16.85 -18.66 10.21
C THR A 127 -16.69 -18.43 11.72
N LEU A 128 -15.67 -19.01 12.36
CA LEU A 128 -15.43 -18.77 13.76
C LEU A 128 -15.06 -17.30 14.04
N PRO A 129 -15.57 -16.71 15.11
CA PRO A 129 -15.07 -15.43 15.63
C PRO A 129 -13.55 -15.48 15.81
N GLY A 130 -12.84 -14.50 15.25
CA GLY A 130 -11.38 -14.47 15.19
C GLY A 130 -10.83 -14.73 13.77
N VAL A 131 -11.66 -15.19 12.82
CA VAL A 131 -11.29 -15.20 11.38
C VAL A 131 -11.73 -13.89 10.76
N ILE A 132 -10.77 -13.05 10.35
CA ILE A 132 -11.02 -11.69 9.85
C ILE A 132 -10.17 -11.36 8.63
N GLY A 133 -10.57 -10.36 7.85
CA GLY A 133 -9.76 -9.79 6.79
C GLY A 133 -8.68 -8.82 7.32
N ALA A 134 -7.63 -8.64 6.55
CA ALA A 134 -6.53 -7.73 6.88
C ALA A 134 -6.97 -6.26 6.98
N GLY A 135 -7.87 -5.81 6.10
CA GLY A 135 -8.45 -4.47 6.18
C GLY A 135 -9.39 -4.30 7.35
N ALA A 136 -10.08 -5.36 7.79
CA ALA A 136 -10.85 -5.33 9.02
C ALA A 136 -9.92 -5.17 10.24
N ALA A 137 -8.80 -5.90 10.29
CA ALA A 137 -7.78 -5.73 11.33
C ALA A 137 -7.22 -4.30 11.35
N GLN A 138 -6.90 -3.72 10.17
CA GLN A 138 -6.47 -2.32 10.08
C GLN A 138 -7.55 -1.34 10.58
N THR A 139 -8.82 -1.59 10.28
CA THR A 139 -9.93 -0.74 10.75
C THR A 139 -9.99 -0.77 12.27
N MET A 140 -9.97 -1.96 12.88
CA MET A 140 -9.98 -2.11 14.34
C MET A 140 -8.81 -1.35 14.99
N MET A 141 -7.58 -1.58 14.51
CA MET A 141 -6.38 -1.00 15.12
C MET A 141 -6.22 0.50 14.83
N ASN A 142 -6.31 0.89 13.56
CA ASN A 142 -5.87 2.20 13.13
C ASN A 142 -6.97 3.27 13.20
N LEU A 143 -8.26 2.87 13.20
CA LEU A 143 -9.39 3.80 13.35
C LEU A 143 -10.04 3.73 14.73
N HIS A 144 -10.18 2.53 15.29
CA HIS A 144 -10.90 2.35 16.55
C HIS A 144 -9.97 2.06 17.75
N HIS A 145 -8.65 1.92 17.52
CA HIS A 145 -7.64 1.62 18.57
C HIS A 145 -7.95 0.34 19.35
N ILE A 146 -8.52 -0.65 18.66
CA ILE A 146 -8.86 -1.97 19.20
C ILE A 146 -7.84 -2.98 18.66
N LYS A 147 -7.19 -3.70 19.55
CA LYS A 147 -6.26 -4.77 19.19
C LYS A 147 -7.01 -5.90 18.49
N ALA A 148 -6.51 -6.35 17.32
CA ALA A 148 -7.20 -7.33 16.49
C ALA A 148 -7.15 -8.76 17.08
N GLY A 149 -6.15 -9.06 17.93
CA GLY A 149 -5.93 -10.34 18.62
C GLY A 149 -4.63 -10.30 19.39
N GLU A 150 -4.31 -11.37 20.11
CA GLU A 150 -3.02 -11.51 20.79
C GLU A 150 -2.01 -12.29 19.94
N LYS A 151 -2.43 -13.47 19.42
CA LYS A 151 -1.60 -14.35 18.58
C LYS A 151 -2.28 -14.57 17.25
N ILE A 152 -1.64 -14.12 16.18
CA ILE A 152 -2.25 -13.98 14.86
C ILE A 152 -1.45 -14.76 13.83
N LEU A 153 -2.12 -15.61 13.05
CA LEU A 153 -1.58 -16.14 11.80
C LEU A 153 -2.08 -15.28 10.64
N MET A 154 -1.16 -14.82 9.79
CA MET A 154 -1.48 -14.08 8.56
C MET A 154 -1.47 -15.02 7.35
N LEU A 155 -2.61 -15.11 6.65
CA LEU A 155 -2.72 -15.80 5.36
C LEU A 155 -2.61 -14.78 4.23
N GLY A 156 -1.57 -14.93 3.41
CA GLY A 156 -1.24 -14.07 2.29
C GLY A 156 0.02 -13.23 2.53
N THR A 157 0.97 -13.29 1.59
CA THR A 157 2.26 -12.58 1.61
C THR A 157 2.33 -11.47 0.55
N GLY A 158 1.20 -11.02 0.03
CA GLY A 158 1.08 -9.81 -0.79
C GLY A 158 1.39 -8.55 0.03
N ASN A 159 1.44 -7.38 -0.63
CA ASN A 159 1.75 -6.11 0.05
C ASN A 159 0.85 -5.85 1.27
N VAL A 160 -0.45 -6.15 1.16
CA VAL A 160 -1.41 -5.97 2.27
C VAL A 160 -1.03 -6.86 3.44
N GLY A 161 -0.81 -8.16 3.22
CA GLY A 161 -0.45 -9.11 4.28
C GLY A 161 0.84 -8.70 5.01
N LEU A 162 1.88 -8.32 4.25
CA LEU A 162 3.16 -7.88 4.81
C LEU A 162 3.04 -6.58 5.62
N VAL A 163 2.34 -5.58 5.08
CA VAL A 163 2.15 -4.28 5.74
C VAL A 163 1.29 -4.43 6.98
N VAL A 164 0.18 -5.19 6.90
CA VAL A 164 -0.71 -5.39 8.05
C VAL A 164 -0.03 -6.22 9.14
N SER A 165 0.76 -7.24 8.79
CA SER A 165 1.56 -7.99 9.77
C SER A 165 2.49 -7.07 10.57
N PHE A 166 3.17 -6.15 9.89
CA PHE A 166 4.01 -5.17 10.58
C PHE A 166 3.18 -4.24 11.49
N GLN A 167 2.01 -3.80 11.07
CA GLN A 167 1.12 -2.95 11.87
C GLN A 167 0.52 -3.70 13.07
N LEU A 168 0.20 -4.99 12.93
CA LEU A 168 -0.22 -5.86 14.03
C LEU A 168 0.86 -5.93 15.12
N MET A 169 2.12 -6.12 14.72
CA MET A 169 3.24 -6.09 15.67
C MET A 169 3.44 -4.72 16.32
N GLN A 170 3.24 -3.62 15.57
CA GLN A 170 3.25 -2.25 16.13
C GLN A 170 2.13 -2.05 17.17
N ALA A 171 0.98 -2.70 17.01
CA ALA A 171 -0.12 -2.69 17.97
C ALA A 171 0.10 -3.65 19.16
N GLY A 172 1.23 -4.36 19.18
CA GLY A 172 1.59 -5.29 20.25
C GLY A 172 0.94 -6.67 20.12
N CYS A 173 0.50 -7.07 18.91
CA CYS A 173 0.11 -8.43 18.60
C CYS A 173 1.34 -9.28 18.28
N GLU A 174 1.31 -10.56 18.59
CA GLU A 174 2.27 -11.55 18.12
C GLU A 174 1.82 -12.09 16.75
N VAL A 175 2.59 -11.88 15.70
CA VAL A 175 2.35 -12.53 14.41
C VAL A 175 3.18 -13.81 14.39
N VAL A 176 2.51 -14.96 14.53
CA VAL A 176 3.19 -16.26 14.70
C VAL A 176 3.75 -16.81 13.38
N ALA A 177 3.11 -16.50 12.26
CA ALA A 177 3.54 -16.91 10.93
C ALA A 177 2.87 -16.09 9.83
N LEU A 178 3.55 -15.97 8.68
CA LEU A 178 2.95 -15.64 7.41
C LEU A 178 2.87 -16.91 6.55
N VAL A 179 1.70 -17.14 5.96
CA VAL A 179 1.40 -18.35 5.18
C VAL A 179 0.93 -17.94 3.80
N ASP A 180 1.41 -18.60 2.76
CA ASP A 180 0.95 -18.36 1.39
C ASP A 180 1.00 -19.65 0.57
N ALA A 181 -0.05 -19.90 -0.20
CA ALA A 181 -0.11 -21.03 -1.11
C ALA A 181 0.86 -20.89 -2.30
N ALA A 182 1.29 -19.66 -2.61
CA ALA A 182 2.30 -19.41 -3.61
C ALA A 182 3.70 -19.86 -3.12
N PRO A 183 4.59 -20.32 -4.03
CA PRO A 183 5.95 -20.74 -3.67
C PRO A 183 6.90 -19.57 -3.39
N ARG A 184 6.42 -18.34 -3.53
CA ARG A 184 7.20 -17.10 -3.36
C ARG A 184 6.37 -16.02 -2.69
N VAL A 185 7.04 -15.11 -1.99
CA VAL A 185 6.42 -13.91 -1.43
C VAL A 185 5.81 -13.06 -2.56
N GLY A 186 4.55 -12.68 -2.39
CA GLY A 186 3.78 -11.95 -3.39
C GLY A 186 3.94 -10.43 -3.35
N GLY A 187 4.46 -9.86 -2.26
CA GLY A 187 4.64 -8.42 -2.07
C GLY A 187 6.08 -7.94 -2.22
N TYR A 188 6.31 -6.66 -1.95
CA TYR A 188 7.63 -6.05 -1.99
C TYR A 188 8.59 -6.70 -0.99
N GLY A 189 9.78 -7.07 -1.45
CA GLY A 189 10.82 -7.70 -0.63
C GLY A 189 11.26 -6.83 0.55
N VAL A 190 11.26 -5.52 0.43
CA VAL A 190 11.54 -4.59 1.55
C VAL A 190 10.50 -4.72 2.68
N HIS A 191 9.24 -5.04 2.36
CA HIS A 191 8.24 -5.33 3.36
C HIS A 191 8.43 -6.73 3.98
N ALA A 192 8.74 -7.73 3.16
CA ALA A 192 9.06 -9.08 3.65
C ALA A 192 10.28 -9.05 4.57
N ALA A 193 11.36 -8.40 4.14
CA ALA A 193 12.60 -8.28 4.91
C ALA A 193 12.38 -7.64 6.29
N LYS A 194 11.57 -6.56 6.38
CA LYS A 194 11.31 -5.94 7.70
C LYS A 194 10.49 -6.82 8.63
N VAL A 195 9.58 -7.65 8.12
CA VAL A 195 8.81 -8.62 8.92
C VAL A 195 9.72 -9.79 9.35
N ALA A 196 10.56 -10.30 8.44
CA ALA A 196 11.51 -11.36 8.74
C ALA A 196 12.55 -10.94 9.80
N ARG A 197 13.03 -9.69 9.77
CA ARG A 197 13.95 -9.14 10.81
C ARG A 197 13.34 -9.14 12.21
N LEU A 198 12.01 -9.15 12.32
CA LEU A 198 11.30 -9.27 13.60
C LEU A 198 11.08 -10.72 14.04
N GLY A 199 11.64 -11.68 13.30
CA GLY A 199 11.62 -13.10 13.65
C GLY A 199 10.38 -13.86 13.18
N VAL A 200 9.51 -13.27 12.38
CA VAL A 200 8.30 -13.93 11.89
C VAL A 200 8.66 -14.92 10.76
N PRO A 201 8.32 -16.21 10.90
CA PRO A 201 8.58 -17.22 9.88
C PRO A 201 7.60 -17.10 8.71
N PHE A 202 8.08 -17.47 7.49
CA PHE A 202 7.29 -17.57 6.27
C PHE A 202 7.08 -19.03 5.90
N TYR A 203 5.84 -19.44 5.71
CA TYR A 203 5.44 -20.75 5.20
C TYR A 203 4.85 -20.59 3.81
N LEU A 204 5.70 -20.68 2.79
CA LEU A 204 5.31 -20.61 1.38
C LEU A 204 4.95 -22.01 0.87
N SER A 205 4.17 -22.10 -0.21
CA SER A 205 3.52 -23.34 -0.64
C SER A 205 2.69 -24.01 0.47
N HIS A 206 2.11 -23.21 1.38
CA HIS A 206 1.26 -23.69 2.47
C HIS A 206 -0.07 -22.95 2.46
N THR A 207 -1.13 -23.62 2.92
CA THR A 207 -2.41 -22.94 3.18
C THR A 207 -3.10 -23.55 4.41
N ILE A 208 -4.21 -22.95 4.81
CA ILE A 208 -4.98 -23.37 5.99
C ILE A 208 -5.77 -24.64 5.65
N VAL A 209 -5.59 -25.67 6.46
CA VAL A 209 -6.39 -26.90 6.43
C VAL A 209 -7.68 -26.68 7.19
N LYS A 210 -7.61 -26.11 8.40
CA LYS A 210 -8.76 -25.81 9.26
C LYS A 210 -8.41 -24.77 10.31
N ALA A 211 -9.41 -24.00 10.76
CA ALA A 211 -9.38 -23.29 12.03
C ALA A 211 -10.01 -24.20 13.11
N GLU A 212 -9.53 -24.05 14.32
CA GLU A 212 -9.94 -24.86 15.49
C GLU A 212 -10.57 -23.95 16.54
N GLY A 213 -11.57 -24.49 17.24
CA GLY A 213 -12.32 -23.81 18.28
C GLY A 213 -13.79 -24.17 18.26
N GLU A 214 -14.52 -23.85 19.32
CA GLU A 214 -15.98 -24.00 19.41
C GLU A 214 -16.69 -22.65 19.23
N ASP A 215 -16.49 -21.70 20.15
CA ASP A 215 -17.10 -20.37 20.12
C ASP A 215 -16.24 -19.34 19.41
N ARG A 216 -14.94 -19.58 19.28
CA ARG A 216 -13.95 -18.70 18.67
C ARG A 216 -12.70 -19.47 18.26
N VAL A 217 -11.86 -18.87 17.45
CA VAL A 217 -10.55 -19.45 17.10
C VAL A 217 -9.69 -19.65 18.34
N THR A 218 -9.14 -20.85 18.49
CA THR A 218 -8.13 -21.21 19.50
C THR A 218 -6.89 -21.81 18.88
N GLY A 219 -6.94 -22.17 17.60
CA GLY A 219 -5.82 -22.71 16.85
C GLY A 219 -6.08 -22.77 15.36
N VAL A 220 -5.04 -23.08 14.60
CA VAL A 220 -5.08 -23.27 13.16
C VAL A 220 -4.11 -24.35 12.74
N THR A 221 -4.52 -25.20 11.84
CA THR A 221 -3.65 -26.17 11.17
C THR A 221 -3.42 -25.72 9.73
N ILE A 222 -2.14 -25.64 9.32
CA ILE A 222 -1.72 -25.40 7.93
C ILE A 222 -1.05 -26.67 7.39
N ALA A 223 -0.99 -26.81 6.06
CA ALA A 223 -0.20 -27.85 5.41
C ALA A 223 0.39 -27.34 4.09
N GLU A 224 1.43 -28.02 3.63
CA GLU A 224 2.03 -27.77 2.32
C GLU A 224 1.06 -28.18 1.20
N VAL A 225 1.10 -27.44 0.10
CA VAL A 225 0.31 -27.72 -1.10
C VAL A 225 1.22 -27.90 -2.31
N ASP A 226 0.80 -28.78 -3.22
CA ASP A 226 1.45 -28.97 -4.51
C ASP A 226 1.04 -27.84 -5.49
N LYS A 227 1.56 -27.92 -6.73
CA LYS A 227 1.26 -26.97 -7.81
C LYS A 227 -0.22 -26.93 -8.23
N ASN A 228 -1.03 -27.91 -7.81
CA ASN A 228 -2.46 -27.99 -8.07
C ASN A 228 -3.28 -27.61 -6.83
N PHE A 229 -2.64 -27.03 -5.80
CA PHE A 229 -3.23 -26.70 -4.51
C PHE A 229 -3.80 -27.90 -3.73
N GLN A 230 -3.27 -29.11 -3.97
CA GLN A 230 -3.63 -30.28 -3.19
C GLN A 230 -2.72 -30.40 -1.99
N PHE A 231 -3.29 -30.69 -0.83
CA PHE A 231 -2.53 -30.89 0.40
C PHE A 231 -1.55 -32.07 0.31
N ILE A 232 -0.32 -31.85 0.78
CA ILE A 232 0.70 -32.89 0.89
C ILE A 232 0.58 -33.49 2.28
N GLU A 233 0.19 -34.78 2.34
CA GLU A 233 -0.03 -35.51 3.59
C GLU A 233 1.25 -35.60 4.43
N GLY A 234 1.12 -35.40 5.75
CA GLY A 234 2.24 -35.46 6.70
C GLY A 234 3.03 -34.16 6.83
N THR A 235 2.57 -33.06 6.18
CA THR A 235 3.21 -31.74 6.29
C THR A 235 2.47 -30.79 7.22
N GLU A 236 1.44 -31.27 7.90
CA GLU A 236 0.57 -30.48 8.76
C GLU A 236 1.37 -29.84 9.91
N LYS A 237 1.08 -28.57 10.17
CA LYS A 237 1.64 -27.81 11.29
C LYS A 237 0.50 -27.12 12.04
N HIS A 238 0.52 -27.24 13.35
CA HIS A 238 -0.44 -26.58 14.21
C HIS A 238 0.15 -25.33 14.87
N PHE A 239 -0.68 -24.31 15.02
CA PHE A 239 -0.36 -23.06 15.74
C PHE A 239 -1.50 -22.73 16.71
N ASP A 240 -1.15 -22.43 17.96
CA ASP A 240 -2.05 -21.83 18.93
C ASP A 240 -2.22 -20.35 18.61
N VAL A 241 -3.40 -19.97 18.12
CA VAL A 241 -3.74 -18.59 17.75
C VAL A 241 -5.16 -18.25 18.16
N ASP A 242 -5.43 -17.00 18.44
CA ASP A 242 -6.77 -16.48 18.68
C ASP A 242 -7.36 -15.75 17.47
N THR A 243 -6.54 -15.51 16.47
CA THR A 243 -6.94 -14.76 15.27
C THR A 243 -6.26 -15.32 14.03
N ILE A 244 -7.04 -15.47 12.96
CA ILE A 244 -6.58 -15.75 11.60
C ILE A 244 -6.91 -14.51 10.76
N CYS A 245 -5.88 -13.86 10.24
CA CYS A 245 -6.01 -12.66 9.44
C CYS A 245 -5.76 -12.99 7.96
N MET A 246 -6.70 -12.66 7.06
CA MET A 246 -6.62 -12.99 5.65
C MET A 246 -6.32 -11.78 4.77
N ALA A 247 -5.31 -11.91 3.89
CA ALA A 247 -4.90 -10.93 2.89
C ALA A 247 -4.76 -11.61 1.51
N VAL A 248 -5.86 -12.22 1.05
CA VAL A 248 -5.88 -13.12 -0.11
C VAL A 248 -6.40 -12.45 -1.39
N GLY A 249 -6.26 -11.14 -1.47
CA GLY A 249 -6.63 -10.34 -2.64
C GLY A 249 -7.84 -9.46 -2.41
N LEU A 250 -8.19 -8.72 -3.46
CA LEU A 250 -9.28 -7.75 -3.49
C LEU A 250 -10.12 -7.99 -4.74
N SER A 251 -11.40 -7.63 -4.68
CA SER A 251 -12.31 -7.63 -5.83
C SER A 251 -12.94 -6.25 -6.03
N PRO A 252 -12.95 -5.71 -7.27
CA PRO A 252 -13.55 -4.43 -7.58
C PRO A 252 -15.04 -4.36 -7.20
N MET A 253 -15.46 -3.27 -6.56
CA MET A 253 -16.86 -3.04 -6.20
C MET A 253 -17.62 -2.40 -7.38
N SER A 254 -17.79 -3.16 -8.46
CA SER A 254 -18.29 -2.70 -9.75
C SER A 254 -19.81 -2.95 -9.98
N GLN A 255 -20.53 -3.36 -8.95
CA GLN A 255 -21.96 -3.75 -9.04
C GLN A 255 -22.84 -2.63 -9.58
N LEU A 256 -22.60 -1.39 -9.17
CA LEU A 256 -23.34 -0.21 -9.65
C LEU A 256 -23.15 0.03 -11.15
N LEU A 257 -21.93 -0.15 -11.65
CA LEU A 257 -21.61 -0.02 -13.07
C LEU A 257 -22.32 -1.09 -13.91
N LYS A 258 -22.33 -2.33 -13.41
CA LYS A 258 -23.09 -3.41 -14.03
C LYS A 258 -24.60 -3.10 -14.05
N GLN A 259 -25.14 -2.57 -12.95
CA GLN A 259 -26.56 -2.16 -12.84
C GLN A 259 -26.90 -1.05 -13.83
N ALA A 260 -25.97 -0.10 -14.04
CA ALA A 260 -26.12 0.97 -15.03
C ALA A 260 -26.04 0.49 -16.50
N GLY A 261 -25.80 -0.80 -16.74
CA GLY A 261 -25.69 -1.34 -18.08
C GLY A 261 -24.32 -1.16 -18.74
N CYS A 262 -23.29 -0.81 -17.97
CA CYS A 262 -21.93 -0.75 -18.51
C CYS A 262 -21.46 -2.14 -18.95
N GLU A 263 -20.71 -2.20 -20.06
CA GLU A 263 -20.01 -3.42 -20.45
C GLU A 263 -18.97 -3.80 -19.40
N MET A 264 -18.89 -5.10 -19.09
CA MET A 264 -18.02 -5.62 -18.04
C MET A 264 -17.09 -6.70 -18.59
N ASN A 265 -15.82 -6.64 -18.18
CA ASN A 265 -14.84 -7.71 -18.39
C ASN A 265 -14.76 -8.59 -17.16
N ASP A 266 -14.77 -9.92 -17.37
CA ASP A 266 -14.44 -10.90 -16.34
C ASP A 266 -12.93 -11.11 -16.34
N THR A 267 -12.30 -10.78 -15.21
CA THR A 267 -10.85 -10.91 -15.01
C THR A 267 -10.56 -11.81 -13.81
N PRO A 268 -9.36 -12.36 -13.68
CA PRO A 268 -8.98 -13.13 -12.49
C PRO A 268 -9.13 -12.34 -11.16
N GLY A 269 -9.15 -11.00 -11.22
CA GLY A 269 -9.38 -10.12 -10.07
C GLY A 269 -10.85 -9.74 -9.85
N GLY A 270 -11.80 -10.30 -10.65
CA GLY A 270 -13.23 -9.99 -10.60
C GLY A 270 -13.72 -9.17 -11.80
N TYR A 271 -14.99 -8.79 -11.76
CA TYR A 271 -15.62 -8.01 -12.82
C TYR A 271 -15.16 -6.55 -12.77
N VAL A 272 -14.62 -6.05 -13.87
CA VAL A 272 -14.25 -4.65 -14.07
C VAL A 272 -15.02 -4.04 -15.24
N PRO A 273 -15.36 -2.74 -15.23
CA PRO A 273 -15.98 -2.10 -16.38
C PRO A 273 -15.01 -2.04 -17.57
N VAL A 274 -15.55 -2.14 -18.76
CA VAL A 274 -14.82 -1.78 -19.98
C VAL A 274 -14.75 -0.26 -20.01
N CYS A 275 -13.56 0.28 -19.83
CA CYS A 275 -13.28 1.71 -19.88
C CYS A 275 -12.25 2.00 -20.96
N ASP A 276 -12.33 3.20 -21.53
CA ASP A 276 -11.20 3.77 -22.27
C ASP A 276 -10.05 4.18 -21.33
N ILE A 277 -8.96 4.67 -21.88
CA ILE A 277 -7.79 5.09 -21.11
C ILE A 277 -8.06 6.31 -20.21
N LEU A 278 -9.16 7.01 -20.42
CA LEU A 278 -9.58 8.20 -19.68
C LEU A 278 -10.65 7.91 -18.62
N GLY A 279 -11.03 6.64 -18.47
CA GLY A 279 -12.01 6.18 -17.49
C GLY A 279 -13.47 6.28 -17.93
N ALA A 280 -13.76 6.62 -19.20
CA ALA A 280 -15.13 6.61 -19.73
C ALA A 280 -15.60 5.16 -19.95
N THR A 281 -16.80 4.86 -19.45
CA THR A 281 -17.43 3.54 -19.62
C THR A 281 -18.19 3.45 -20.96
N SER A 282 -18.75 2.29 -21.26
CA SER A 282 -19.62 2.11 -22.44
C SER A 282 -20.94 2.91 -22.36
N VAL A 283 -21.30 3.46 -21.20
CA VAL A 283 -22.50 4.29 -21.00
C VAL A 283 -22.08 5.76 -20.94
N PRO A 284 -22.53 6.61 -21.90
CA PRO A 284 -22.14 8.01 -21.99
C PRO A 284 -22.44 8.82 -20.71
N GLY A 285 -21.41 9.53 -20.19
CA GLY A 285 -21.51 10.34 -18.99
C GLY A 285 -21.39 9.55 -17.69
N ILE A 286 -21.10 8.24 -17.76
CA ILE A 286 -20.72 7.40 -16.60
C ILE A 286 -19.23 7.04 -16.74
N TYR A 287 -18.47 7.28 -15.68
CA TYR A 287 -17.02 7.10 -15.59
C TYR A 287 -16.65 6.21 -14.42
N ALA A 288 -15.47 5.62 -14.46
CA ALA A 288 -14.91 4.82 -13.37
C ALA A 288 -13.43 5.18 -13.13
N ALA A 289 -13.00 5.26 -11.86
CA ALA A 289 -11.61 5.52 -11.50
C ALA A 289 -11.20 4.79 -10.20
N GLY A 290 -9.93 4.44 -10.11
CA GLY A 290 -9.35 3.70 -9.00
C GLY A 290 -9.67 2.20 -9.07
N ASP A 291 -9.62 1.52 -7.91
CA ASP A 291 -9.68 0.06 -7.82
C ASP A 291 -10.95 -0.56 -8.41
N VAL A 292 -12.02 0.20 -8.56
CA VAL A 292 -13.24 -0.28 -9.24
C VAL A 292 -13.00 -0.63 -10.72
N SER A 293 -12.02 0.01 -11.35
CA SER A 293 -11.60 -0.25 -12.73
C SER A 293 -10.39 -1.20 -12.83
N GLY A 294 -9.85 -1.63 -11.69
CA GLY A 294 -8.75 -2.59 -11.54
C GLY A 294 -7.85 -2.22 -10.37
N ILE A 295 -7.47 -3.23 -9.59
CA ILE A 295 -6.73 -3.06 -8.34
C ILE A 295 -5.33 -2.53 -8.61
N GLU A 296 -5.01 -1.38 -8.01
CA GLU A 296 -3.68 -0.77 -8.00
C GLU A 296 -3.41 -0.08 -6.64
N GLU A 297 -2.35 0.73 -6.56
CA GLU A 297 -2.05 1.49 -5.35
C GLU A 297 -2.87 2.79 -5.26
N ALA A 298 -3.06 3.30 -4.06
CA ALA A 298 -3.82 4.53 -3.84
C ALA A 298 -3.21 5.75 -4.56
N SER A 299 -1.89 5.76 -4.80
CA SER A 299 -1.22 6.80 -5.59
C SER A 299 -1.68 6.81 -7.06
N SER A 300 -1.83 5.64 -7.68
CA SER A 300 -2.42 5.50 -9.02
C SER A 300 -3.88 5.97 -9.02
N ALA A 301 -4.66 5.55 -8.02
CA ALA A 301 -6.06 5.93 -7.87
C ALA A 301 -6.26 7.46 -7.78
N MET A 302 -5.38 8.18 -7.06
CA MET A 302 -5.42 9.65 -6.99
C MET A 302 -5.22 10.29 -8.38
N ILE A 303 -4.28 9.77 -9.17
CA ILE A 303 -3.99 10.31 -10.51
C ILE A 303 -5.12 9.98 -11.47
N GLU A 304 -5.62 8.74 -11.48
CA GLU A 304 -6.80 8.36 -12.27
C GLU A 304 -8.01 9.22 -11.95
N GLY A 305 -8.24 9.51 -10.67
CA GLY A 305 -9.28 10.42 -10.25
C GLY A 305 -9.14 11.81 -10.89
N ARG A 306 -7.93 12.40 -10.86
CA ARG A 306 -7.67 13.70 -11.50
C ARG A 306 -7.88 13.66 -13.01
N ILE A 307 -7.43 12.59 -13.68
CA ILE A 307 -7.69 12.39 -15.12
C ILE A 307 -9.19 12.39 -15.38
N SER A 308 -9.97 11.60 -14.65
CA SER A 308 -11.42 11.55 -14.78
C SER A 308 -12.08 12.90 -14.49
N GLY A 309 -11.60 13.64 -13.48
CA GLY A 309 -12.09 14.99 -13.16
C GLY A 309 -11.89 15.98 -14.33
N ALA A 310 -10.72 15.98 -14.96
CA ALA A 310 -10.44 16.81 -16.12
C ALA A 310 -11.29 16.41 -17.35
N VAL A 311 -11.43 15.11 -17.61
CA VAL A 311 -12.26 14.56 -18.71
C VAL A 311 -13.72 14.91 -18.53
N ILE A 312 -14.26 14.78 -17.34
CA ILE A 312 -15.65 15.14 -17.01
C ILE A 312 -15.84 16.67 -17.16
N SER A 313 -14.85 17.47 -16.81
CA SER A 313 -14.90 18.93 -16.96
C SER A 313 -15.00 19.33 -18.45
N GLU A 314 -14.27 18.68 -19.35
CA GLU A 314 -14.44 18.85 -20.79
C GLU A 314 -15.82 18.38 -21.26
N TYR A 315 -16.24 17.18 -20.87
CA TYR A 315 -17.53 16.62 -21.25
C TYR A 315 -18.72 17.54 -20.90
N LEU A 316 -18.65 18.25 -19.79
CA LEU A 316 -19.67 19.18 -19.32
C LEU A 316 -19.45 20.63 -19.81
N GLY A 317 -18.39 20.89 -20.59
CA GLY A 317 -18.13 22.21 -21.20
C GLY A 317 -17.45 23.23 -20.29
N TYR A 318 -16.85 22.80 -19.18
CA TYR A 318 -16.10 23.63 -18.24
C TYR A 318 -14.60 23.72 -18.58
N MET A 319 -14.14 22.95 -19.56
CA MET A 319 -12.76 22.86 -19.97
C MET A 319 -12.70 22.69 -21.49
N THR A 320 -11.75 23.30 -22.17
CA THR A 320 -11.53 23.05 -23.60
C THR A 320 -10.82 21.72 -23.80
N LYS A 321 -10.90 21.20 -25.02
CA LYS A 321 -10.21 19.97 -25.39
C LYS A 321 -8.69 20.11 -25.23
N GLU A 322 -8.13 21.23 -25.63
CA GLU A 322 -6.70 21.53 -25.57
C GLU A 322 -6.20 21.59 -24.11
N GLU A 323 -6.97 22.23 -23.23
CA GLU A 323 -6.66 22.29 -21.78
C GLU A 323 -6.71 20.90 -21.18
N ARG A 324 -7.72 20.09 -21.50
CA ARG A 324 -7.84 18.71 -21.03
C ARG A 324 -6.66 17.85 -21.53
N GLU A 325 -6.31 17.93 -22.82
CA GLU A 325 -5.18 17.17 -23.38
C GLU A 325 -3.87 17.50 -22.69
N ALA A 326 -3.59 18.78 -22.46
CA ALA A 326 -2.39 19.22 -21.74
C ALA A 326 -2.38 18.67 -20.29
N ARG A 327 -3.51 18.79 -19.59
CA ARG A 327 -3.62 18.32 -18.20
C ARG A 327 -3.51 16.80 -18.07
N VAL A 328 -4.18 16.06 -18.94
CA VAL A 328 -4.13 14.60 -18.97
C VAL A 328 -2.72 14.10 -19.29
N SER A 329 -2.02 14.71 -20.25
CA SER A 329 -0.65 14.34 -20.60
C SER A 329 0.32 14.48 -19.42
N GLU A 330 0.17 15.55 -18.61
CA GLU A 330 0.94 15.71 -17.36
C GLU A 330 0.65 14.59 -16.38
N LEU A 331 -0.62 14.28 -16.15
CA LEU A 331 -1.07 13.25 -15.20
C LEU A 331 -0.70 11.83 -15.66
N GLU A 332 -0.83 11.53 -16.95
CA GLU A 332 -0.42 10.24 -17.53
C GLU A 332 1.08 10.00 -17.34
N SER A 333 1.91 11.02 -17.51
CA SER A 333 3.36 10.91 -17.29
C SER A 333 3.67 10.49 -15.83
N ALA A 334 2.96 11.06 -14.86
CA ALA A 334 3.08 10.68 -13.47
C ALA A 334 2.56 9.26 -13.22
N LEU A 335 1.44 8.87 -13.82
CA LEU A 335 0.86 7.54 -13.68
C LEU A 335 1.75 6.46 -14.32
N GLU A 336 2.33 6.73 -15.49
CA GLU A 336 3.28 5.83 -16.15
C GLU A 336 4.53 5.58 -15.29
N ALA A 337 5.00 6.59 -14.54
CA ALA A 337 6.13 6.43 -13.64
C ALA A 337 5.85 5.43 -12.49
N LEU A 338 4.59 5.33 -12.04
CA LEU A 338 4.17 4.31 -11.05
C LEU A 338 3.95 2.94 -11.66
N ARG A 339 3.43 2.87 -12.90
CA ARG A 339 3.09 1.63 -13.60
C ARG A 339 4.30 0.96 -14.24
N GLN A 340 5.42 0.99 -13.54
CA GLN A 340 6.71 0.42 -13.94
C GLN A 340 7.20 -0.59 -12.91
N GLY A 341 8.22 -1.38 -13.29
CA GLY A 341 8.82 -2.37 -12.40
C GLY A 341 8.08 -3.69 -12.36
N MET A 342 8.47 -4.53 -11.42
CA MET A 342 7.99 -5.93 -11.35
C MET A 342 6.52 -6.05 -10.91
N PHE A 343 5.97 -5.05 -10.27
CA PHE A 343 4.57 -5.00 -9.82
C PHE A 343 3.68 -4.14 -10.71
N ALA A 344 4.19 -3.73 -11.88
CA ALA A 344 3.40 -3.00 -12.86
C ALA A 344 2.13 -3.79 -13.25
N PRO A 345 0.95 -3.14 -13.34
CA PRO A 345 -0.28 -3.82 -13.71
C PRO A 345 -0.17 -4.42 -15.10
N LYS A 346 -0.47 -5.72 -15.22
CA LYS A 346 -0.23 -6.52 -16.45
C LYS A 346 -0.91 -5.97 -17.70
N ASN A 347 -2.06 -5.32 -17.53
CA ASN A 347 -2.90 -4.85 -18.63
C ASN A 347 -2.87 -3.33 -18.83
N ARG A 348 -2.29 -2.55 -17.91
CA ARG A 348 -2.29 -1.09 -17.90
C ARG A 348 -0.90 -0.47 -17.79
N GLY A 349 0.11 -1.26 -17.45
CA GLY A 349 1.50 -0.81 -17.34
C GLY A 349 2.26 -1.01 -18.65
N LYS A 350 3.20 -0.14 -18.95
CA LYS A 350 4.24 -0.45 -19.92
C LYS A 350 5.07 -1.59 -19.36
N LYS A 351 5.17 -2.73 -20.07
CA LYS A 351 6.21 -3.72 -19.78
C LYS A 351 7.54 -2.98 -19.89
N ILE A 352 8.23 -2.83 -18.78
CA ILE A 352 9.64 -2.52 -18.84
C ILE A 352 10.27 -3.80 -19.40
N GLU A 353 10.82 -3.73 -20.60
CA GLU A 353 11.80 -4.70 -21.04
C GLU A 353 12.83 -4.76 -19.91
N LYS A 354 13.15 -5.98 -19.45
CA LYS A 354 14.22 -6.18 -18.44
C LYS A 354 15.41 -5.36 -18.93
N THR A 355 15.73 -4.28 -18.21
CA THR A 355 17.00 -3.63 -18.46
C THR A 355 18.04 -4.72 -18.24
N GLU A 356 19.01 -4.88 -19.16
CA GLU A 356 20.03 -5.95 -19.14
C GLU A 356 20.84 -6.00 -17.82
N GLU A 357 20.69 -4.98 -16.98
CA GLU A 357 21.27 -4.85 -15.64
C GLU A 357 20.30 -5.24 -14.51
N GLY A 358 19.20 -5.95 -14.80
CA GLY A 358 18.30 -6.42 -13.75
C GLY A 358 19.02 -7.37 -12.80
N ILE A 359 19.32 -6.90 -11.60
CA ILE A 359 19.81 -7.75 -10.52
C ILE A 359 18.75 -8.82 -10.28
N ASP A 360 19.11 -10.08 -10.44
CA ASP A 360 18.21 -11.16 -10.10
C ASP A 360 17.84 -11.03 -8.63
N ILE A 361 16.54 -10.91 -8.39
CA ILE A 361 16.02 -10.92 -7.03
C ILE A 361 16.44 -12.23 -6.41
N SER A 362 17.13 -12.16 -5.26
CA SER A 362 17.62 -13.34 -4.61
C SER A 362 16.49 -14.33 -4.35
N GLU A 363 16.71 -15.59 -4.57
CA GLU A 363 15.71 -16.62 -4.26
C GLU A 363 15.38 -16.63 -2.77
N ASN A 364 16.35 -16.32 -1.91
CA ASN A 364 16.13 -16.23 -0.47
C ASN A 364 15.19 -15.07 -0.11
N LEU A 365 15.31 -13.91 -0.75
CA LEU A 365 14.38 -12.79 -0.51
C LEU A 365 12.94 -13.19 -0.81
N LEU A 366 12.69 -13.84 -1.93
CA LEU A 366 11.34 -14.24 -2.34
C LEU A 366 10.85 -15.51 -1.62
N ALA A 367 11.76 -16.41 -1.25
CA ALA A 367 11.41 -17.67 -0.59
C ALA A 367 11.36 -17.56 0.95
N LYS A 368 12.11 -16.62 1.55
CA LYS A 368 12.32 -16.56 3.00
C LYS A 368 12.15 -15.15 3.58
N GLY A 369 11.95 -14.13 2.75
CA GLY A 369 11.79 -12.74 3.18
C GLY A 369 13.08 -12.02 3.58
N TYR A 370 14.26 -12.59 3.35
CA TYR A 370 15.54 -11.94 3.63
C TYR A 370 16.53 -12.16 2.47
N VAL A 371 17.56 -11.32 2.43
CA VAL A 371 18.72 -11.47 1.53
C VAL A 371 19.84 -12.16 2.31
N ALA A 372 20.48 -13.17 1.72
CA ALA A 372 21.59 -13.86 2.36
C ALA A 372 22.88 -13.03 2.32
N ASP A 373 23.79 -13.25 3.25
CA ASP A 373 25.03 -12.47 3.40
C ASP A 373 25.88 -12.46 2.12
N ASP A 374 25.94 -13.59 1.40
CA ASP A 374 26.65 -13.72 0.12
C ASP A 374 25.94 -13.05 -1.06
N GLU A 375 24.67 -12.73 -0.92
CA GLU A 375 23.85 -12.08 -1.94
C GLU A 375 23.84 -10.56 -1.76
N ILE A 376 23.89 -10.07 -0.51
CA ILE A 376 23.70 -8.64 -0.20
C ILE A 376 24.81 -7.79 -0.84
N GLU A 377 26.02 -8.31 -0.96
CA GLU A 377 27.17 -7.65 -1.60
C GLU A 377 26.96 -7.36 -3.11
N ARG A 378 25.98 -8.01 -3.73
CA ARG A 378 25.66 -7.80 -5.16
C ARG A 378 24.83 -6.58 -5.42
N TYR A 379 24.26 -5.96 -4.37
CA TYR A 379 23.36 -4.84 -4.56
C TYR A 379 24.10 -3.51 -4.58
N PRO A 380 23.81 -2.63 -5.53
CA PRO A 380 24.57 -1.41 -5.76
C PRO A 380 24.45 -0.39 -4.61
N GLY A 381 23.44 -0.55 -3.75
CA GLY A 381 23.25 0.26 -2.55
C GLY A 381 24.02 -0.23 -1.34
N VAL A 382 24.66 -1.41 -1.43
CA VAL A 382 25.49 -1.95 -0.34
C VAL A 382 26.95 -1.59 -0.64
N THR A 383 27.54 -0.80 0.24
CA THR A 383 28.92 -0.32 0.09
C THR A 383 29.64 -0.38 1.42
N HIS A 384 30.96 -0.55 1.37
CA HIS A 384 31.86 -0.44 2.50
C HIS A 384 32.66 0.85 2.36
N ALA A 385 32.63 1.70 3.37
CA ALA A 385 33.36 2.96 3.38
C ALA A 385 33.86 3.27 4.79
N VAL A 386 34.96 4.01 4.87
CA VAL A 386 35.47 4.52 6.13
C VAL A 386 34.54 5.62 6.65
N GLY A 387 34.13 5.50 7.90
CA GLY A 387 33.20 6.41 8.56
C GLY A 387 31.73 6.15 8.19
N VAL A 388 30.84 7.03 8.65
CA VAL A 388 29.40 6.85 8.47
C VAL A 388 28.99 6.92 7.00
N HIS A 389 28.27 5.90 6.52
CA HIS A 389 27.77 5.80 5.15
C HIS A 389 26.41 5.09 5.09
N PRO A 390 25.59 5.33 4.05
CA PRO A 390 24.33 4.62 3.88
C PRO A 390 24.57 3.24 3.30
N VAL A 391 23.88 2.24 3.84
CA VAL A 391 23.73 0.89 3.28
C VAL A 391 22.26 0.72 2.92
N MET A 392 21.99 0.39 1.67
CA MET A 392 20.62 0.34 1.14
C MET A 392 20.28 -1.07 0.69
N GLU A 393 19.47 -1.76 1.48
CA GLU A 393 18.93 -3.10 1.17
C GLU A 393 17.66 -3.02 0.30
N CYS A 394 17.62 -2.06 -0.61
CA CYS A 394 16.56 -1.93 -1.60
C CYS A 394 16.94 -2.75 -2.83
N THR A 395 16.40 -3.96 -2.92
CA THR A 395 16.86 -5.01 -3.82
C THR A 395 15.92 -5.26 -4.99
N GLN A 396 14.83 -4.52 -5.09
CA GLN A 396 13.83 -4.64 -6.15
C GLN A 396 13.62 -3.29 -6.84
N ASN A 397 13.25 -3.35 -8.13
CA ASN A 397 12.93 -2.19 -8.95
C ASN A 397 11.54 -1.63 -8.58
N ILE A 398 11.45 -0.99 -7.42
CA ILE A 398 10.25 -0.31 -6.93
C ILE A 398 10.26 1.13 -7.44
N PRO A 399 9.16 1.65 -8.03
CA PRO A 399 9.10 3.06 -8.44
C PRO A 399 9.09 3.97 -7.22
N CYS A 400 10.29 4.40 -6.75
CA CYS A 400 10.43 5.12 -5.49
C CYS A 400 11.77 5.88 -5.42
N ASN A 401 11.73 7.18 -5.06
CA ASN A 401 12.94 8.01 -4.96
C ASN A 401 13.10 8.90 -3.71
N PRO A 402 12.31 8.81 -2.63
CA PRO A 402 12.42 9.73 -1.49
C PRO A 402 13.79 9.78 -0.81
N CYS A 403 14.58 8.71 -0.89
CA CYS A 403 15.93 8.65 -0.30
C CYS A 403 16.91 9.60 -1.02
N GLN A 404 16.80 9.70 -2.35
CA GLN A 404 17.57 10.66 -3.15
C GLN A 404 17.19 12.09 -2.77
N ASP A 405 15.88 12.40 -2.77
CA ASP A 405 15.36 13.75 -2.49
C ASP A 405 15.66 14.20 -1.06
N ALA A 406 15.76 13.27 -0.11
CA ALA A 406 16.05 13.55 1.29
C ALA A 406 17.55 13.81 1.55
N CYS A 407 18.43 13.40 0.65
CA CYS A 407 19.87 13.52 0.87
C CYS A 407 20.41 14.88 0.44
N ALA A 408 20.43 15.85 1.37
CA ALA A 408 20.95 17.20 1.11
C ALA A 408 22.43 17.25 0.65
N LYS A 409 23.19 16.16 0.83
CA LYS A 409 24.58 16.02 0.41
C LYS A 409 24.72 15.27 -0.93
N GLY A 410 23.62 14.85 -1.55
CA GLY A 410 23.65 14.12 -2.80
C GLY A 410 24.38 12.78 -2.74
N CYS A 411 24.40 12.12 -1.57
CA CYS A 411 25.10 10.84 -1.40
C CYS A 411 24.34 9.65 -2.00
N ILE A 412 23.06 9.80 -2.33
CA ILE A 412 22.20 8.73 -2.85
C ILE A 412 21.64 9.17 -4.20
N SER A 413 21.73 8.33 -5.19
CA SER A 413 21.13 8.50 -6.51
C SER A 413 20.27 7.29 -6.86
N ILE A 414 19.10 7.55 -7.48
CA ILE A 414 18.24 6.53 -8.13
C ILE A 414 18.53 6.50 -9.64
N GLY A 415 19.29 7.49 -10.17
CA GLY A 415 19.50 7.64 -11.61
C GLY A 415 18.30 8.25 -12.33
N ASP A 416 18.19 8.00 -13.64
CA ASP A 416 17.19 8.64 -14.50
C ASP A 416 15.81 7.96 -14.44
N ASN A 417 15.77 6.70 -14.07
CA ASN A 417 14.53 5.94 -13.96
C ASN A 417 14.14 5.74 -12.49
N ILE A 418 12.92 6.12 -12.15
CA ILE A 418 12.39 5.98 -10.77
C ILE A 418 12.42 4.53 -10.24
N THR A 419 12.48 3.54 -11.11
CA THR A 419 12.59 2.11 -10.76
C THR A 419 14.03 1.61 -10.63
N SER A 420 15.04 2.45 -10.90
CA SER A 420 16.44 2.05 -10.73
C SER A 420 16.76 1.79 -9.26
N LEU A 421 17.70 0.87 -9.03
CA LEU A 421 18.16 0.59 -7.68
C LEU A 421 18.99 1.77 -7.14
N PRO A 422 18.84 2.12 -5.85
CA PRO A 422 19.62 3.20 -5.25
C PRO A 422 21.10 2.86 -5.19
N VAL A 423 21.93 3.84 -5.51
CA VAL A 423 23.40 3.72 -5.44
C VAL A 423 23.96 4.81 -4.52
N VAL A 424 25.09 4.53 -3.88
CA VAL A 424 25.87 5.55 -3.20
C VAL A 424 26.74 6.26 -4.23
N VAL A 425 26.61 7.57 -4.33
CA VAL A 425 27.37 8.39 -5.29
C VAL A 425 28.86 8.36 -4.95
N PRO A 426 29.73 7.90 -5.87
CA PRO A 426 31.16 7.81 -5.62
C PRO A 426 31.76 9.15 -5.20
N GLY A 427 32.63 9.15 -4.19
CA GLY A 427 33.28 10.36 -3.67
C GLY A 427 32.39 11.30 -2.85
N SER A 428 31.10 11.02 -2.70
CA SER A 428 30.24 11.77 -1.79
C SER A 428 30.59 11.49 -0.33
N LYS A 429 30.31 12.49 0.54
CA LYS A 429 30.56 12.38 1.99
C LYS A 429 29.25 12.42 2.76
N CYS A 430 28.87 11.29 3.32
CA CYS A 430 27.75 11.21 4.25
C CYS A 430 28.08 11.94 5.56
N ILE A 431 27.12 12.67 6.12
CA ILE A 431 27.24 13.38 7.40
C ILE A 431 26.46 12.71 8.54
N GLY A 432 25.93 11.51 8.32
CA GLY A 432 25.21 10.74 9.33
C GLY A 432 23.88 11.35 9.79
N CYS A 433 23.23 12.23 8.99
CA CYS A 433 22.03 12.96 9.42
C CYS A 433 20.76 12.10 9.55
N GLY A 434 20.72 10.88 9.00
CA GLY A 434 19.60 9.94 9.08
C GLY A 434 18.35 10.30 8.23
N MET A 435 18.39 11.38 7.43
CA MET A 435 17.23 11.81 6.66
C MET A 435 16.77 10.77 5.62
N CYS A 436 17.70 10.06 4.98
CA CYS A 436 17.38 8.96 4.06
C CYS A 436 16.73 7.78 4.78
N VAL A 437 17.22 7.43 5.98
CA VAL A 437 16.62 6.38 6.83
C VAL A 437 15.18 6.74 7.19
N ALA A 438 14.96 7.96 7.66
CA ALA A 438 13.62 8.44 8.04
C ALA A 438 12.66 8.58 6.86
N SER A 439 13.16 8.84 5.65
CA SER A 439 12.34 9.04 4.46
C SER A 439 12.01 7.75 3.73
N CYS A 440 12.74 6.66 3.99
CA CYS A 440 12.52 5.39 3.30
C CYS A 440 11.18 4.78 3.67
N SER A 441 10.31 4.59 2.67
CA SER A 441 8.99 3.96 2.85
C SER A 441 9.12 2.46 3.15
N GLY A 442 10.13 1.81 2.57
CA GLY A 442 10.42 0.38 2.78
C GLY A 442 11.22 0.08 4.05
N GLN A 443 11.75 1.10 4.74
CA GLN A 443 12.65 0.93 5.90
C GLN A 443 13.88 0.05 5.57
N ALA A 444 14.41 0.22 4.37
CA ALA A 444 15.50 -0.57 3.81
C ALA A 444 16.83 0.19 3.75
N ILE A 445 16.96 1.30 4.47
CA ILE A 445 18.17 2.12 4.52
C ILE A 445 18.68 2.19 5.96
N PHE A 446 19.96 1.94 6.11
CA PHE A 446 20.69 1.98 7.35
C PHE A 446 21.88 2.95 7.20
N LEU A 447 22.32 3.58 8.27
CA LEU A 447 23.63 4.23 8.30
C LEU A 447 24.56 3.34 9.11
N VAL A 448 25.69 3.02 8.53
CA VAL A 448 26.69 2.15 9.15
C VAL A 448 28.00 2.94 9.30
N ASP A 449 28.68 2.76 10.43
CA ASP A 449 30.03 3.21 10.67
C ASP A 449 30.77 2.06 11.36
N GLU A 450 31.62 1.39 10.63
CA GLU A 450 32.34 0.20 11.10
C GLU A 450 33.53 0.53 12.02
N GLU A 451 33.95 1.80 12.06
CA GLU A 451 35.18 2.25 12.73
C GLU A 451 34.93 3.32 13.82
N THR A 452 33.73 3.36 14.38
CA THR A 452 33.38 4.36 15.40
C THR A 452 34.36 4.35 16.59
N GLU A 453 34.76 3.18 17.07
CA GLU A 453 35.77 2.94 18.12
C GLU A 453 36.44 1.58 17.81
N PRO A 454 37.70 1.35 18.25
CA PRO A 454 38.35 0.05 18.01
C PRO A 454 37.51 -1.14 18.48
N GLY A 455 37.13 -1.98 17.56
CA GLY A 455 36.27 -3.18 17.80
C GLY A 455 34.77 -2.91 17.91
N PHE A 456 34.31 -1.67 17.62
CA PHE A 456 32.90 -1.32 17.65
C PHE A 456 32.49 -0.55 16.38
N GLY A 457 31.33 -0.91 15.85
CA GLY A 457 30.63 -0.14 14.82
C GLY A 457 29.33 0.45 15.37
N THR A 458 28.75 1.39 14.62
CA THR A 458 27.41 1.93 14.89
C THR A 458 26.49 1.70 13.71
N VAL A 459 25.23 1.38 14.00
CA VAL A 459 24.17 1.26 13.00
C VAL A 459 23.01 2.16 13.38
N THR A 460 22.60 3.05 12.47
CA THR A 460 21.36 3.81 12.58
C THR A 460 20.28 3.12 11.74
N LEU A 461 19.19 2.72 12.37
CA LEU A 461 18.11 1.97 11.71
C LEU A 461 16.75 2.67 11.91
N PRO A 462 15.77 2.44 11.01
CA PRO A 462 14.42 2.93 11.20
C PRO A 462 13.73 2.17 12.32
N TYR A 463 13.04 2.92 13.20
CA TYR A 463 12.29 2.34 14.31
C TYR A 463 10.90 2.95 14.40
N GLU A 464 9.86 2.12 14.32
CA GLU A 464 8.46 2.55 14.31
C GLU A 464 7.60 1.82 15.36
N PHE A 465 8.18 1.43 16.50
CA PHE A 465 7.49 0.77 17.60
C PHE A 465 7.36 1.64 18.85
N LEU A 466 6.47 1.26 19.76
CA LEU A 466 6.33 1.83 21.09
C LEU A 466 6.50 0.72 22.15
N PRO A 467 7.07 1.02 23.33
CA PRO A 467 7.68 2.30 23.72
C PRO A 467 8.96 2.58 22.95
N LEU A 468 9.33 3.88 22.86
CA LEU A 468 10.63 4.25 22.31
C LEU A 468 11.76 3.62 23.13
N PRO A 469 12.85 3.14 22.48
CA PRO A 469 13.99 2.60 23.20
C PRO A 469 14.56 3.67 24.12
N VAL A 470 14.83 3.29 25.35
CA VAL A 470 15.61 4.10 26.29
C VAL A 470 17.08 3.74 26.12
N LYS A 471 17.99 4.72 26.33
CA LYS A 471 19.41 4.48 26.28
C LYS A 471 19.79 3.36 27.27
N LYS A 472 20.07 2.17 26.75
CA LYS A 472 20.62 1.03 27.49
C LYS A 472 21.87 0.58 26.73
N GLU A 473 22.91 0.23 27.45
CA GLU A 473 23.99 -0.57 26.89
C GLU A 473 23.45 -1.99 26.71
N LEU A 474 23.23 -2.40 25.46
CA LEU A 474 22.94 -3.79 25.15
C LEU A 474 24.25 -4.57 25.26
N ARG A 475 24.41 -5.40 26.29
CA ARG A 475 25.46 -6.43 26.32
C ARG A 475 24.89 -7.66 25.61
N SER A 476 25.59 -8.15 24.59
CA SER A 476 25.29 -9.44 23.99
C SER A 476 25.63 -10.55 24.98
N ASP A 477 24.71 -11.50 25.18
CA ASP A 477 25.00 -12.76 25.87
C ASP A 477 26.03 -13.57 25.09
N GLU A 478 26.85 -14.30 25.87
CA GLU A 478 28.06 -15.03 25.47
C GLU A 478 27.82 -16.27 24.57
N THR A 479 27.07 -16.17 23.51
CA THR A 479 26.99 -17.26 22.54
C THR A 479 27.53 -16.83 21.18
N ASP A 480 28.81 -17.11 20.97
CA ASP A 480 29.59 -17.35 19.74
C ASP A 480 29.14 -16.73 18.39
N ARG A 481 28.54 -15.56 18.38
CA ARG A 481 28.54 -14.66 17.22
C ARG A 481 28.98 -13.29 17.72
N LYS A 482 30.04 -12.76 17.11
CA LYS A 482 30.53 -11.40 17.37
C LYS A 482 29.48 -10.37 17.03
N CYS A 483 28.45 -10.22 17.85
CA CYS A 483 27.52 -9.11 17.79
C CYS A 483 28.19 -7.91 18.42
N ALA A 484 28.49 -6.91 17.63
CA ALA A 484 28.92 -5.61 18.10
C ALA A 484 27.86 -5.04 19.06
N THR A 485 28.30 -4.46 20.17
CA THR A 485 27.45 -3.76 21.14
C THR A 485 26.86 -2.53 20.45
N ALA A 486 25.54 -2.51 20.18
CA ALA A 486 24.89 -1.33 19.64
C ALA A 486 24.81 -0.24 20.73
N LYS A 487 25.50 0.88 20.53
CA LYS A 487 25.31 2.09 21.34
C LYS A 487 24.16 2.90 20.74
N TRP A 488 23.09 3.06 21.48
CA TRP A 488 21.96 3.89 21.09
C TRP A 488 22.24 5.36 21.42
N TYR A 489 22.28 6.21 20.41
CA TYR A 489 22.21 7.65 20.59
C TYR A 489 20.82 8.13 20.17
N PRO A 490 20.04 8.79 21.04
CA PRO A 490 18.79 9.40 20.61
C PRO A 490 19.14 10.50 19.60
N ALA A 491 18.80 10.29 18.34
CA ALA A 491 18.90 11.32 17.33
C ALA A 491 18.08 12.54 17.79
N LYS A 492 18.64 13.75 17.74
CA LYS A 492 17.87 14.96 18.00
C LYS A 492 16.71 14.99 17.03
N ARG A 493 15.48 14.90 17.53
CA ARG A 493 14.27 15.00 16.72
C ARG A 493 14.34 16.25 15.84
N PRO A 494 14.30 16.13 14.52
CA PRO A 494 13.87 17.26 13.71
C PRO A 494 12.43 17.58 14.11
N LYS A 495 12.11 18.85 14.32
CA LYS A 495 10.81 19.32 14.85
C LYS A 495 9.57 18.85 14.06
N HIS A 496 9.76 18.14 12.96
CA HIS A 496 8.71 17.71 12.02
C HIS A 496 8.68 16.21 11.70
N LEU A 497 9.47 15.38 12.36
CA LEU A 497 9.42 13.92 12.16
C LEU A 497 8.70 13.26 13.33
N THR A 498 7.55 12.68 13.04
CA THR A 498 6.75 11.87 13.99
C THR A 498 7.31 10.47 14.19
N THR A 499 8.36 10.08 13.44
CA THR A 499 8.99 8.76 13.52
C THR A 499 10.32 8.88 14.24
N PRO A 500 10.57 8.15 15.33
CA PRO A 500 11.88 8.12 15.97
C PRO A 500 12.89 7.46 15.06
N ILE A 501 14.04 8.10 14.91
CA ILE A 501 15.25 7.47 14.39
C ILE A 501 16.03 7.07 15.64
N CYS A 502 16.34 5.79 15.76
CA CYS A 502 17.23 5.30 16.81
C CYS A 502 18.67 5.36 16.38
#